data_1d813b41f5953572fc36a6911236f1ea
#
_entry.id   1d813b41f5953572fc36a6911236f1ea
#
_cell.length_a   1.000
_cell.length_b   1.000
_cell.length_c   1.000
_cell.angle_alpha   90.00
_cell.angle_beta   90.00
_cell.angle_gamma   90.00
#
_symmetry.space_group_name_H-M   'P 1'
#
loop_
_entity.id
_entity.type
_entity.pdbx_description
1 polymer ?
#
loop_
_entity_poly.entity_id
_entity_poly.type
_entity_poly.pdbx_seq_one_letter_code
_entity_poly.pdbx_strand_id
1 'polypeptide(L)'
;MEPENDKPDAENQTAAKGTEPEGMHPKIADEAAAAPEPVSPALVHDRSPNGAISERKLAQVSRRELLKVAPVLLLGAFAIPKVQESLLRNGLGFSDWASARLFRRGHLAPTFKDSKLTPFEKFPINGYDVDDPGVIFENWTLTVGGTVQKPGDYKLDQIRTLPRFRQNTRHVCVEGWDVIGRFGGARLSDFLSMIGADTSARYITVGCADDYYESLDMATALHPQTLLCYEMYDQPLTREHGAPLRLNVPTKVGYKQAKYLTDLKVTNVLDRVGYWEDQGYSGFYGL
;
A
#
# COMPACT_ATOMS: atom_id res chain seq x y z
N MET A 1 -17.21 51.76 47.88
CA MET A 1 -18.03 52.47 46.87
C MET A 1 -18.14 51.49 45.71
N GLU A 2 -19.03 50.52 45.88
CA GLU A 2 -19.71 49.88 44.75
C GLU A 2 -20.74 50.86 44.23
N PRO A 3 -21.19 50.80 43.03
CA PRO A 3 -22.13 49.81 42.52
C PRO A 3 -21.77 49.42 41.05
N GLU A 4 -22.37 48.56 40.28
CA GLU A 4 -23.71 47.99 40.14
C GLU A 4 -23.63 47.05 38.92
N ASN A 5 -23.94 45.90 39.02
CA ASN A 5 -24.91 44.99 38.46
C ASN A 5 -25.65 45.49 37.23
N ASP A 6 -25.43 44.86 36.06
CA ASP A 6 -26.49 44.75 35.08
C ASP A 6 -26.30 43.50 34.19
N LYS A 7 -27.24 42.57 34.36
CA LYS A 7 -27.64 41.60 33.36
C LYS A 7 -28.82 42.18 32.58
N PRO A 8 -28.97 41.91 31.32
CA PRO A 8 -30.24 41.37 30.87
C PRO A 8 -30.13 40.16 29.93
N ASP A 9 -30.93 39.22 30.25
CA ASP A 9 -32.08 38.64 29.56
C ASP A 9 -31.78 37.72 28.36
N ALA A 10 -32.24 36.50 28.63
CA ALA A 10 -32.53 35.43 27.68
C ALA A 10 -33.66 35.87 26.72
N GLU A 11 -33.55 35.37 25.50
CA GLU A 11 -34.58 34.81 24.65
C GLU A 11 -34.20 35.01 23.16
N ASN A 12 -33.82 33.96 22.44
CA ASN A 12 -34.70 33.49 21.37
C ASN A 12 -34.18 32.16 20.80
N GLN A 13 -34.94 31.13 21.06
CA GLN A 13 -34.81 29.84 20.36
C GLN A 13 -35.40 30.01 18.97
N THR A 14 -34.62 29.78 17.96
CA THR A 14 -35.14 29.32 16.66
C THR A 14 -34.26 28.23 16.13
N ALA A 15 -34.81 27.03 16.14
CA ALA A 15 -34.27 25.84 15.53
C ALA A 15 -34.15 26.03 14.02
N ALA A 16 -32.93 26.02 13.52
CA ALA A 16 -32.67 25.79 12.12
C ALA A 16 -32.21 24.32 11.96
N LYS A 17 -33.06 23.52 11.34
CA LYS A 17 -32.75 22.20 10.84
C LYS A 17 -31.55 22.29 9.89
N GLY A 18 -30.40 21.81 10.32
CA GLY A 18 -29.27 21.55 9.46
C GLY A 18 -29.55 20.31 8.63
N THR A 19 -29.65 20.48 7.35
CA THR A 19 -29.63 19.42 6.35
C THR A 19 -28.22 18.82 6.34
N GLU A 20 -28.14 17.53 6.64
CA GLU A 20 -26.94 16.73 6.42
C GLU A 20 -26.55 16.78 4.92
N PRO A 21 -25.28 16.97 4.57
CA PRO A 21 -24.83 16.71 3.22
C PRO A 21 -24.72 15.19 3.04
N GLU A 22 -25.54 14.64 2.16
CA GLU A 22 -25.45 13.28 1.69
C GLU A 22 -24.05 13.02 1.12
N GLY A 23 -23.32 12.16 1.80
CA GLY A 23 -22.07 11.60 1.31
C GLY A 23 -22.33 10.80 0.04
N MET A 24 -21.77 11.26 -1.06
CA MET A 24 -21.83 10.59 -2.34
C MET A 24 -20.83 9.44 -2.36
N HIS A 25 -21.21 8.32 -1.71
CA HIS A 25 -20.59 7.03 -2.03
C HIS A 25 -21.14 6.57 -3.38
N PRO A 26 -20.33 6.16 -4.34
CA PRO A 26 -20.83 5.49 -5.51
C PRO A 26 -21.46 4.16 -5.05
N LYS A 27 -22.77 4.10 -5.09
CA LYS A 27 -23.53 2.85 -4.97
C LYS A 27 -23.09 1.96 -6.12
N ILE A 28 -22.33 0.93 -5.81
CA ILE A 28 -22.22 -0.22 -6.69
C ILE A 28 -23.63 -0.82 -6.71
N ALA A 29 -24.30 -0.64 -7.85
CA ALA A 29 -25.59 -1.24 -8.10
C ALA A 29 -25.41 -2.77 -8.02
N ASP A 30 -26.10 -3.41 -7.09
CA ASP A 30 -26.37 -4.82 -7.11
C ASP A 30 -27.24 -5.13 -8.34
N GLU A 31 -26.59 -5.40 -9.44
CA GLU A 31 -27.23 -6.04 -10.58
C GLU A 31 -27.35 -7.52 -10.22
N ALA A 32 -28.50 -7.86 -9.65
CA ALA A 32 -28.90 -9.22 -9.41
C ALA A 32 -28.89 -9.96 -10.75
N ALA A 33 -27.86 -10.77 -10.96
CA ALA A 33 -27.77 -11.68 -12.07
C ALA A 33 -28.94 -12.65 -11.98
N ALA A 34 -29.89 -12.50 -12.90
CA ALA A 34 -30.99 -13.43 -13.09
C ALA A 34 -30.44 -14.86 -13.27
N ALA A 35 -30.98 -15.78 -12.51
CA ALA A 35 -30.64 -17.18 -12.63
C ALA A 35 -30.92 -17.65 -14.08
N PRO A 36 -30.02 -18.43 -14.68
CA PRO A 36 -30.29 -18.98 -16.01
C PRO A 36 -31.49 -19.92 -15.97
N GLU A 37 -32.42 -19.72 -16.90
CA GLU A 37 -33.57 -20.60 -17.08
C GLU A 37 -33.15 -22.07 -17.30
N PRO A 38 -33.92 -23.02 -16.83
CA PRO A 38 -33.61 -24.43 -17.01
C PRO A 38 -33.72 -24.80 -18.49
N VAL A 39 -32.59 -25.20 -19.07
CA VAL A 39 -32.51 -25.72 -20.43
C VAL A 39 -33.37 -27.00 -20.50
N SER A 40 -34.35 -26.98 -21.39
CA SER A 40 -35.28 -28.09 -21.71
C SER A 40 -34.54 -29.39 -22.02
N PRO A 41 -34.97 -30.55 -21.50
CA PRO A 41 -34.33 -31.84 -21.73
C PRO A 41 -34.81 -32.46 -23.03
N ALA A 42 -34.33 -31.99 -24.17
CA ALA A 42 -34.65 -32.57 -25.44
C ALA A 42 -33.41 -32.66 -26.34
N LEU A 43 -32.45 -33.49 -25.94
CA LEU A 43 -31.41 -34.08 -26.81
C LEU A 43 -30.67 -35.19 -26.05
N VAL A 44 -31.46 -36.17 -25.54
CA VAL A 44 -30.89 -37.44 -25.11
C VAL A 44 -31.37 -38.50 -26.12
N HIS A 45 -30.63 -38.67 -27.16
CA HIS A 45 -30.55 -39.91 -27.94
C HIS A 45 -29.33 -39.85 -28.84
N ASP A 46 -28.22 -40.31 -28.34
CA ASP A 46 -27.38 -41.33 -28.99
C ASP A 46 -26.35 -41.85 -27.98
N ARG A 47 -26.68 -42.91 -27.27
CA ARG A 47 -25.75 -43.74 -26.55
C ARG A 47 -25.20 -44.80 -27.47
N SER A 48 -24.18 -44.50 -28.23
CA SER A 48 -23.26 -45.49 -28.77
C SER A 48 -22.33 -45.98 -27.64
N PRO A 49 -22.16 -47.29 -27.41
CA PRO A 49 -21.40 -47.82 -26.28
C PRO A 49 -19.86 -47.70 -26.43
N ASN A 50 -19.39 -46.99 -27.42
CA ASN A 50 -17.95 -46.88 -27.74
C ASN A 50 -17.36 -45.47 -27.66
N GLY A 51 -17.94 -44.58 -26.86
CA GLY A 51 -17.47 -43.20 -26.66
C GLY A 51 -16.32 -43.01 -25.65
N ALA A 52 -15.66 -44.09 -25.21
CA ALA A 52 -14.40 -43.94 -24.49
C ALA A 52 -13.33 -43.48 -25.49
N ILE A 53 -12.95 -42.22 -25.37
CA ILE A 53 -11.74 -41.70 -26.06
C ILE A 53 -10.60 -42.58 -25.58
N SER A 54 -10.11 -43.46 -26.46
CA SER A 54 -9.08 -44.43 -26.13
C SER A 54 -7.86 -43.64 -25.69
N GLU A 55 -7.26 -43.92 -24.53
CA GLU A 55 -6.01 -43.33 -24.02
C GLU A 55 -4.87 -43.36 -25.07
N ARG A 56 -4.95 -44.28 -26.05
CA ARG A 56 -4.02 -44.32 -27.19
C ARG A 56 -4.16 -43.14 -28.16
N LYS A 57 -5.29 -42.44 -28.24
CA LYS A 57 -5.42 -41.23 -29.07
C LYS A 57 -4.83 -39.99 -28.43
N LEU A 58 -4.79 -39.93 -27.10
CA LEU A 58 -4.10 -38.83 -26.37
C LEU A 58 -2.57 -38.93 -26.46
N ALA A 59 -2.01 -40.14 -26.59
CA ALA A 59 -0.56 -40.34 -26.71
C ALA A 59 0.02 -40.03 -28.11
N GLN A 60 -0.82 -39.71 -29.10
CA GLN A 60 -0.36 -39.43 -30.46
C GLN A 60 -0.41 -37.96 -30.90
N VAL A 61 -0.71 -37.03 -30.00
CA VAL A 61 -0.58 -35.61 -30.27
C VAL A 61 0.91 -35.31 -30.42
N SER A 62 1.36 -35.17 -31.66
CA SER A 62 2.78 -34.91 -31.93
C SER A 62 3.18 -33.56 -31.27
N ARG A 63 4.42 -33.47 -30.80
CA ARG A 63 4.97 -32.21 -30.26
C ARG A 63 4.77 -31.01 -31.19
N ARG A 64 4.74 -31.29 -32.50
CA ARG A 64 4.48 -30.29 -33.54
C ARG A 64 3.04 -29.80 -33.55
N GLU A 65 2.07 -30.65 -33.30
CA GLU A 65 0.65 -30.25 -33.23
C GLU A 65 0.34 -29.51 -31.92
N LEU A 66 0.96 -29.93 -30.82
CA LEU A 66 0.88 -29.20 -29.56
C LEU A 66 1.40 -27.77 -29.73
N LEU A 67 2.53 -27.58 -30.39
CA LEU A 67 3.11 -26.26 -30.69
C LEU A 67 2.23 -25.39 -31.60
N LYS A 68 1.40 -26.01 -32.46
CA LYS A 68 0.45 -25.26 -33.32
C LYS A 68 -0.84 -24.87 -32.57
N VAL A 69 -1.29 -25.70 -31.66
CA VAL A 69 -2.58 -25.52 -30.91
C VAL A 69 -2.36 -24.73 -29.64
N ALA A 70 -1.19 -24.83 -29.00
CA ALA A 70 -0.89 -24.13 -27.76
C ALA A 70 -1.05 -22.59 -27.84
N PRO A 71 -0.61 -21.89 -28.91
CA PRO A 71 -0.86 -20.45 -29.03
C PRO A 71 -2.35 -20.10 -29.13
N VAL A 72 -3.14 -20.93 -29.84
CA VAL A 72 -4.57 -20.70 -30.03
C VAL A 72 -5.33 -20.97 -28.72
N LEU A 73 -4.95 -22.00 -27.98
CA LEU A 73 -5.52 -22.29 -26.65
C LEU A 73 -5.13 -21.22 -25.63
N LEU A 74 -3.90 -20.71 -25.67
CA LEU A 74 -3.46 -19.59 -24.85
C LEU A 74 -4.25 -18.31 -25.17
N LEU A 75 -4.40 -17.98 -26.46
CA LEU A 75 -5.20 -16.82 -26.88
C LEU A 75 -6.69 -16.99 -26.52
N GLY A 76 -7.24 -18.19 -26.66
CA GLY A 76 -8.61 -18.50 -26.24
C GLY A 76 -8.80 -18.43 -24.72
N ALA A 77 -7.81 -18.86 -23.93
CA ALA A 77 -7.82 -18.75 -22.49
C ALA A 77 -7.78 -17.27 -22.02
N PHE A 78 -7.06 -16.41 -22.74
CA PHE A 78 -7.07 -14.97 -22.48
C PHE A 78 -8.43 -14.29 -22.73
N ALA A 79 -9.31 -14.91 -23.52
CA ALA A 79 -10.65 -14.39 -23.76
C ALA A 79 -11.64 -14.67 -22.60
N ILE A 80 -11.25 -15.49 -21.62
CA ILE A 80 -12.07 -15.83 -20.47
C ILE A 80 -11.68 -14.92 -19.27
N PRO A 81 -12.54 -13.99 -18.80
CA PRO A 81 -12.18 -13.01 -17.77
C PRO A 81 -11.59 -13.64 -16.49
N LYS A 82 -12.16 -14.74 -16.01
CA LYS A 82 -11.65 -15.45 -14.81
C LYS A 82 -10.24 -16.05 -15.01
N VAL A 83 -9.93 -16.51 -16.22
CA VAL A 83 -8.59 -17.03 -16.53
C VAL A 83 -7.60 -15.89 -16.65
N GLN A 84 -8.01 -14.79 -17.27
CA GLN A 84 -7.20 -13.58 -17.36
C GLN A 84 -6.86 -13.03 -15.96
N GLU A 85 -7.84 -12.91 -15.08
CA GLU A 85 -7.62 -12.47 -13.69
C GLU A 85 -6.67 -13.42 -12.93
N SER A 86 -6.86 -14.73 -13.07
CA SER A 86 -5.99 -15.73 -12.45
C SER A 86 -4.56 -15.67 -12.98
N LEU A 87 -4.39 -15.49 -14.30
CA LEU A 87 -3.07 -15.35 -14.92
C LEU A 87 -2.37 -14.07 -14.52
N LEU A 88 -3.10 -12.96 -14.40
CA LEU A 88 -2.57 -11.68 -13.92
C LEU A 88 -2.14 -11.79 -12.45
N ARG A 89 -2.99 -12.33 -11.57
CA ARG A 89 -2.64 -12.53 -10.16
C ARG A 89 -1.42 -13.43 -9.96
N ASN A 90 -1.38 -14.56 -10.67
CA ASN A 90 -0.24 -15.48 -10.60
C ASN A 90 1.02 -14.86 -11.23
N GLY A 91 0.88 -14.09 -12.31
CA GLY A 91 1.97 -13.37 -12.97
C GLY A 91 2.55 -12.28 -12.06
N LEU A 92 1.71 -11.50 -11.38
CA LEU A 92 2.15 -10.51 -10.38
C LEU A 92 2.85 -11.19 -9.21
N GLY A 93 2.27 -12.25 -8.66
CA GLY A 93 2.88 -13.02 -7.58
C GLY A 93 4.24 -13.63 -7.95
N PHE A 94 4.40 -14.12 -9.18
CA PHE A 94 5.69 -14.58 -9.69
C PHE A 94 6.68 -13.42 -9.86
N SER A 95 6.23 -12.29 -10.40
CA SER A 95 7.05 -11.08 -10.53
C SER A 95 7.54 -10.58 -9.18
N ASP A 96 6.65 -10.51 -8.19
CA ASP A 96 6.97 -10.10 -6.83
C ASP A 96 7.97 -11.06 -6.17
N TRP A 97 7.75 -12.37 -6.32
CA TRP A 97 8.70 -13.38 -5.83
C TRP A 97 10.07 -13.26 -6.48
N ALA A 98 10.14 -13.10 -7.80
CA ALA A 98 11.38 -12.95 -8.52
C ALA A 98 12.11 -11.66 -8.13
N SER A 99 11.38 -10.55 -8.04
CA SER A 99 11.91 -9.25 -7.62
C SER A 99 12.44 -9.31 -6.19
N ALA A 100 11.70 -9.90 -5.26
CA ALA A 100 12.15 -10.09 -3.88
C ALA A 100 13.41 -10.97 -3.78
N ARG A 101 13.50 -12.00 -4.63
CA ARG A 101 14.67 -12.89 -4.68
C ARG A 101 15.91 -12.20 -5.25
N LEU A 102 15.72 -11.30 -6.21
CA LEU A 102 16.81 -10.56 -6.84
C LEU A 102 17.19 -9.30 -6.05
N PHE A 103 16.32 -8.87 -5.14
CA PHE A 103 16.58 -7.69 -4.32
C PHE A 103 17.80 -7.89 -3.42
N ARG A 104 18.77 -7.00 -3.57
CA ARG A 104 20.01 -7.01 -2.78
C ARG A 104 20.00 -5.84 -1.82
N ARG A 105 20.00 -6.12 -0.50
CA ARG A 105 20.05 -5.08 0.56
C ARG A 105 21.21 -4.09 0.40
N GLY A 106 22.28 -4.47 -0.25
CA GLY A 106 23.44 -3.61 -0.51
C GLY A 106 23.35 -2.77 -1.78
N HIS A 107 22.31 -2.94 -2.61
CA HIS A 107 22.13 -2.15 -3.81
C HIS A 107 21.39 -0.86 -3.45
N LEU A 108 22.15 0.23 -3.38
CA LEU A 108 21.61 1.52 -3.00
C LEU A 108 20.85 2.17 -4.17
N ALA A 109 19.70 2.75 -3.86
CA ALA A 109 19.03 3.66 -4.79
C ALA A 109 19.94 4.88 -5.07
N PRO A 110 19.91 5.44 -6.27
CA PRO A 110 20.70 6.60 -6.60
C PRO A 110 20.46 7.77 -5.66
N THR A 111 21.54 8.45 -5.26
CA THR A 111 21.48 9.71 -4.52
C THR A 111 21.93 10.87 -5.40
N PHE A 112 21.42 12.05 -5.12
CA PHE A 112 21.59 13.20 -5.98
C PHE A 112 22.26 14.37 -5.25
N LYS A 113 22.97 15.23 -6.01
CA LYS A 113 23.53 16.48 -5.49
C LYS A 113 22.39 17.46 -5.18
N ASP A 114 22.62 18.39 -4.26
CA ASP A 114 21.66 19.43 -3.87
C ASP A 114 21.15 20.25 -5.06
N SER A 115 21.99 20.47 -6.08
CA SER A 115 21.63 21.20 -7.31
C SER A 115 20.60 20.48 -8.18
N LYS A 116 20.26 19.21 -7.87
CA LYS A 116 19.26 18.42 -8.57
C LYS A 116 17.94 18.31 -7.81
N LEU A 117 17.86 18.89 -6.63
CA LEU A 117 16.62 18.88 -5.85
C LEU A 117 15.52 19.61 -6.61
N THR A 118 14.36 19.02 -6.65
CA THR A 118 13.13 19.71 -7.01
C THR A 118 12.86 20.78 -5.95
N PRO A 119 12.58 22.04 -6.29
CA PRO A 119 12.20 23.04 -5.30
C PRO A 119 11.05 22.54 -4.41
N PHE A 120 11.09 22.86 -3.12
CA PHE A 120 10.10 22.36 -2.16
C PHE A 120 8.67 22.68 -2.58
N GLU A 121 8.43 23.89 -3.09
CA GLU A 121 7.12 24.38 -3.53
C GLU A 121 6.59 23.65 -4.77
N LYS A 122 7.48 22.92 -5.47
CA LYS A 122 7.15 22.10 -6.63
C LYS A 122 7.11 20.60 -6.30
N PHE A 123 7.38 20.23 -5.05
CA PHE A 123 7.24 18.84 -4.63
C PHE A 123 5.74 18.51 -4.54
N PRO A 124 5.22 17.54 -5.31
CA PRO A 124 3.79 17.27 -5.34
C PRO A 124 3.26 16.87 -3.96
N ILE A 125 2.13 17.45 -3.60
CA ILE A 125 1.34 17.03 -2.46
C ILE A 125 0.40 15.95 -2.99
N ASN A 126 0.63 14.71 -2.56
CA ASN A 126 -0.22 13.59 -2.92
C ASN A 126 -0.71 12.91 -1.65
N GLY A 127 -2.00 12.86 -1.44
CA GLY A 127 -2.65 12.29 -0.27
C GLY A 127 -3.72 11.29 -0.67
N TYR A 128 -3.97 10.33 0.20
CA TYR A 128 -5.07 9.38 0.07
C TYR A 128 -6.40 10.09 0.33
N ASP A 129 -6.47 10.83 1.43
CA ASP A 129 -7.54 11.79 1.71
C ASP A 129 -6.92 13.20 1.77
N VAL A 130 -7.43 14.10 0.93
CA VAL A 130 -6.72 15.35 0.61
C VAL A 130 -7.04 16.47 1.60
N ASP A 131 -8.22 16.43 2.21
CA ASP A 131 -8.72 17.62 2.89
C ASP A 131 -8.31 17.73 4.35
N ASP A 132 -8.26 16.63 5.11
CA ASP A 132 -7.68 16.58 6.46
C ASP A 132 -7.46 15.14 6.93
N PRO A 133 -6.21 14.67 7.04
CA PRO A 133 -5.93 13.33 7.54
C PRO A 133 -6.28 13.14 9.01
N GLY A 134 -6.93 14.10 9.66
CA GLY A 134 -7.33 13.99 11.07
C GLY A 134 -6.15 13.85 12.05
N VAL A 135 -4.92 14.08 11.61
CA VAL A 135 -3.73 13.89 12.44
C VAL A 135 -3.68 14.93 13.54
N ILE A 136 -3.87 14.49 14.76
CA ILE A 136 -3.64 15.31 15.96
C ILE A 136 -2.15 15.23 16.28
N PHE A 137 -1.40 16.28 16.01
CA PHE A 137 0.04 16.34 16.28
C PHE A 137 0.37 16.41 17.77
N GLU A 138 -0.54 16.97 18.55
CA GLU A 138 -0.45 17.01 20.01
C GLU A 138 -0.62 15.59 20.55
N ASN A 139 0.37 15.12 21.31
CA ASN A 139 0.41 13.77 21.89
C ASN A 139 0.48 12.61 20.88
N TRP A 140 0.94 12.87 19.66
CA TRP A 140 1.17 11.81 18.68
C TRP A 140 2.17 10.76 19.20
N THR A 141 1.86 9.49 18.95
CA THR A 141 2.72 8.35 19.20
C THR A 141 2.66 7.37 18.02
N LEU A 142 3.75 6.61 17.85
CA LEU A 142 3.79 5.44 16.98
C LEU A 142 3.55 4.20 17.85
N THR A 143 2.41 3.55 17.68
CA THR A 143 2.11 2.29 18.38
C THR A 143 2.85 1.14 17.72
N VAL A 144 3.67 0.44 18.49
CA VAL A 144 4.52 -0.66 18.01
C VAL A 144 4.02 -1.99 18.56
N GLY A 145 3.87 -2.98 17.67
CA GLY A 145 3.39 -4.31 18.03
C GLY A 145 3.99 -5.44 17.19
N GLY A 146 3.40 -6.62 17.34
CA GLY A 146 3.84 -7.83 16.66
C GLY A 146 5.02 -8.53 17.34
N THR A 147 5.90 -9.15 16.55
CA THR A 147 7.07 -9.90 17.06
C THR A 147 8.22 -8.95 17.41
N VAL A 148 8.06 -8.22 18.51
CA VAL A 148 9.03 -7.28 19.07
C VAL A 148 9.22 -7.53 20.56
N GLN A 149 10.39 -7.20 21.11
CA GLN A 149 10.67 -7.33 22.54
C GLN A 149 10.08 -6.18 23.36
N LYS A 150 9.94 -5.00 22.76
CA LYS A 150 9.50 -3.78 23.43
C LYS A 150 8.29 -3.18 22.67
N PRO A 151 7.11 -3.82 22.78
CA PRO A 151 5.88 -3.24 22.24
C PRO A 151 5.44 -2.02 23.06
N GLY A 152 4.68 -1.11 22.45
CA GLY A 152 4.15 0.06 23.12
C GLY A 152 4.20 1.31 22.27
N ASP A 153 3.91 2.46 22.87
CA ASP A 153 3.82 3.74 22.19
C ASP A 153 5.14 4.51 22.25
N TYR A 154 5.61 4.95 21.09
CA TYR A 154 6.86 5.68 20.94
C TYR A 154 6.58 7.12 20.49
N LYS A 155 7.02 8.08 21.28
CA LYS A 155 6.97 9.50 20.90
C LYS A 155 8.02 9.82 19.85
N LEU A 156 7.80 10.88 19.09
CA LEU A 156 8.74 11.33 18.05
C LEU A 156 10.15 11.61 18.64
N ASP A 157 10.23 12.18 19.85
CA ASP A 157 11.51 12.46 20.48
C ASP A 157 12.31 11.21 20.80
N GLN A 158 11.66 10.09 21.11
CA GLN A 158 12.35 8.80 21.29
C GLN A 158 12.95 8.31 19.96
N ILE A 159 12.23 8.48 18.84
CA ILE A 159 12.74 8.14 17.51
C ILE A 159 13.91 9.06 17.14
N ARG A 160 13.87 10.33 17.50
CA ARG A 160 14.93 11.32 17.28
C ARG A 160 16.20 11.07 18.09
N THR A 161 16.17 10.22 19.12
CA THR A 161 17.40 9.82 19.83
C THR A 161 18.30 8.92 18.96
N LEU A 162 17.74 8.30 17.92
CA LEU A 162 18.49 7.47 16.98
C LEU A 162 19.34 8.34 16.05
N PRO A 163 20.44 7.77 15.46
CA PRO A 163 21.25 8.49 14.51
C PRO A 163 20.40 9.06 13.36
N ARG A 164 20.58 10.36 13.12
CA ARG A 164 19.91 11.06 12.02
C ARG A 164 20.65 10.83 10.71
N PHE A 165 19.91 10.42 9.68
CA PHE A 165 20.38 10.29 8.31
C PHE A 165 19.68 11.29 7.40
N ARG A 166 20.38 11.75 6.38
CA ARG A 166 19.88 12.66 5.36
C ARG A 166 20.23 12.11 3.98
N GLN A 167 19.27 12.09 3.08
CA GLN A 167 19.51 11.63 1.71
C GLN A 167 18.67 12.41 0.70
N ASN A 168 19.26 12.65 -0.47
CA ASN A 168 18.56 13.21 -1.62
C ASN A 168 18.23 12.04 -2.55
N THR A 169 16.98 11.66 -2.63
CA THR A 169 16.55 10.48 -3.38
C THR A 169 15.38 10.81 -4.31
N ARG A 170 15.25 10.01 -5.35
CA ARG A 170 14.11 10.09 -6.28
C ARG A 170 12.88 9.52 -5.62
N HIS A 171 11.79 10.25 -5.72
CA HIS A 171 10.44 9.80 -5.38
C HIS A 171 9.67 9.61 -6.68
N VAL A 172 9.27 8.37 -6.95
CA VAL A 172 8.60 7.98 -8.20
C VAL A 172 7.15 7.64 -7.88
N CYS A 173 6.20 8.32 -8.49
CA CYS A 173 4.79 8.03 -8.36
C CYS A 173 4.29 7.09 -9.47
N VAL A 174 3.31 6.25 -9.16
CA VAL A 174 2.63 5.40 -10.16
C VAL A 174 1.83 6.20 -11.19
N GLU A 175 1.52 7.44 -10.89
CA GLU A 175 0.86 8.40 -11.80
C GLU A 175 1.77 8.89 -12.94
N GLY A 176 3.04 8.45 -12.97
CA GLY A 176 3.96 8.74 -14.07
C GLY A 176 4.84 9.97 -13.88
N TRP A 177 4.84 10.60 -12.70
CA TRP A 177 5.77 11.68 -12.37
C TRP A 177 6.85 11.23 -11.38
N ASP A 178 7.95 11.95 -11.37
CA ASP A 178 8.99 11.77 -10.36
C ASP A 178 9.64 13.10 -9.96
N VAL A 179 10.16 13.14 -8.75
CA VAL A 179 10.86 14.30 -8.20
C VAL A 179 12.05 13.86 -7.34
N ILE A 180 13.04 14.74 -7.18
CA ILE A 180 14.17 14.51 -6.30
C ILE A 180 13.93 15.32 -5.03
N GLY A 181 13.71 14.63 -3.91
CA GLY A 181 13.49 15.23 -2.61
C GLY A 181 14.64 15.00 -1.65
N ARG A 182 14.78 15.89 -0.67
CA ARG A 182 15.66 15.70 0.48
C ARG A 182 14.84 15.21 1.65
N PHE A 183 15.23 14.07 2.19
CA PHE A 183 14.56 13.43 3.31
C PHE A 183 15.53 13.25 4.47
N GLY A 184 15.04 13.48 5.69
CA GLY A 184 15.79 13.33 6.94
C GLY A 184 15.03 12.55 7.98
N GLY A 185 15.74 11.69 8.72
CA GLY A 185 15.12 10.86 9.73
C GLY A 185 16.06 9.80 10.31
N ALA A 186 15.51 8.86 11.07
CA ALA A 186 16.24 7.70 11.56
C ALA A 186 16.09 6.53 10.57
N ARG A 187 17.09 5.69 10.46
CA ARG A 187 16.93 4.43 9.71
C ARG A 187 15.88 3.55 10.38
N LEU A 188 15.01 2.96 9.56
CA LEU A 188 14.04 2.00 10.09
C LEU A 188 14.73 0.80 10.74
N SER A 189 15.87 0.34 10.19
CA SER A 189 16.68 -0.73 10.79
C SER A 189 17.18 -0.41 12.21
N ASP A 190 17.55 0.85 12.48
CA ASP A 190 17.99 1.28 13.80
C ASP A 190 16.82 1.30 14.79
N PHE A 191 15.65 1.75 14.33
CA PHE A 191 14.42 1.69 15.12
C PHE A 191 13.99 0.25 15.42
N LEU A 192 14.02 -0.64 14.42
CA LEU A 192 13.71 -2.06 14.59
C LEU A 192 14.66 -2.71 15.61
N SER A 193 15.95 -2.34 15.60
CA SER A 193 16.91 -2.78 16.61
C SER A 193 16.59 -2.25 18.00
N MET A 194 16.20 -0.98 18.13
CA MET A 194 15.82 -0.34 19.39
C MET A 194 14.63 -1.03 20.07
N ILE A 195 13.62 -1.41 19.29
CA ILE A 195 12.43 -2.11 19.77
C ILE A 195 12.63 -3.63 19.94
N GLY A 196 13.81 -4.16 19.56
CA GLY A 196 14.09 -5.59 19.61
C GLY A 196 13.21 -6.41 18.68
N ALA A 197 13.04 -5.94 17.44
CA ALA A 197 12.25 -6.62 16.44
C ALA A 197 12.85 -7.95 16.01
N ASP A 198 12.02 -8.97 15.84
CA ASP A 198 12.43 -10.21 15.21
C ASP A 198 12.63 -10.00 13.70
N THR A 199 13.88 -9.81 13.31
CA THR A 199 14.25 -9.60 11.90
C THR A 199 14.17 -10.85 11.03
N SER A 200 13.85 -12.03 11.62
CA SER A 200 13.49 -13.23 10.86
C SER A 200 12.03 -13.22 10.41
N ALA A 201 11.19 -12.33 10.94
CA ALA A 201 9.85 -12.09 10.46
C ALA A 201 9.88 -11.62 9.01
N ARG A 202 8.81 -11.93 8.27
CA ARG A 202 8.75 -11.69 6.83
C ARG A 202 8.44 -10.24 6.48
N TYR A 203 7.64 -9.57 7.31
CA TYR A 203 7.04 -8.28 6.98
C TYR A 203 7.02 -7.33 8.16
N ILE A 204 6.97 -6.05 7.84
CA ILE A 204 6.38 -5.03 8.70
C ILE A 204 5.10 -4.51 8.04
N THR A 205 4.11 -4.16 8.84
CA THR A 205 2.94 -3.40 8.39
C THR A 205 2.90 -2.07 9.09
N VAL A 206 2.37 -1.06 8.43
CA VAL A 206 2.14 0.27 9.00
C VAL A 206 0.72 0.70 8.73
N GLY A 207 0.11 1.34 9.71
CA GLY A 207 -1.14 2.07 9.59
C GLY A 207 -0.89 3.57 9.66
N CYS A 208 -1.81 4.34 9.14
CA CYS A 208 -1.72 5.78 8.99
C CYS A 208 -2.98 6.46 9.52
N ALA A 209 -2.87 7.72 9.92
CA ALA A 209 -3.98 8.46 10.49
C ALA A 209 -5.08 8.80 9.48
N ASP A 210 -4.79 8.72 8.19
CA ASP A 210 -5.72 8.89 7.05
C ASP A 210 -6.32 7.56 6.57
N ASP A 211 -6.34 6.53 7.42
CA ASP A 211 -6.79 5.17 7.11
C ASP A 211 -5.98 4.46 6.01
N TYR A 212 -4.91 5.09 5.50
CA TYR A 212 -3.97 4.43 4.62
C TYR A 212 -3.20 3.34 5.39
N TYR A 213 -2.85 2.27 4.72
CA TYR A 213 -2.06 1.18 5.29
C TYR A 213 -1.13 0.60 4.24
N GLU A 214 0.00 0.07 4.72
CA GLU A 214 1.03 -0.45 3.85
C GLU A 214 1.83 -1.57 4.52
N SER A 215 2.48 -2.40 3.70
CA SER A 215 3.43 -3.39 4.18
C SER A 215 4.76 -3.30 3.43
N LEU A 216 5.84 -3.63 4.12
CA LEU A 216 7.15 -3.82 3.52
C LEU A 216 7.67 -5.21 3.86
N ASP A 217 8.34 -5.85 2.91
CA ASP A 217 9.16 -7.02 3.23
C ASP A 217 10.31 -6.63 4.16
N MET A 218 10.76 -7.56 5.01
CA MET A 218 11.80 -7.29 6.01
C MET A 218 13.13 -6.87 5.37
N ALA A 219 13.44 -7.33 4.15
CA ALA A 219 14.65 -6.92 3.45
C ALA A 219 14.61 -5.44 3.09
N THR A 220 13.46 -4.95 2.64
CA THR A 220 13.21 -3.51 2.37
C THR A 220 13.19 -2.71 3.67
N ALA A 221 12.58 -3.20 4.73
CA ALA A 221 12.57 -2.53 6.04
C ALA A 221 13.97 -2.35 6.62
N LEU A 222 14.85 -3.34 6.44
CA LEU A 222 16.25 -3.33 6.89
C LEU A 222 17.21 -2.65 5.89
N HIS A 223 16.71 -2.14 4.76
CA HIS A 223 17.55 -1.48 3.77
C HIS A 223 18.15 -0.18 4.35
N PRO A 224 19.45 0.11 4.13
CA PRO A 224 20.13 1.25 4.76
C PRO A 224 19.55 2.63 4.39
N GLN A 225 18.78 2.72 3.32
CA GLN A 225 18.12 3.96 2.89
C GLN A 225 16.62 4.02 3.26
N THR A 226 16.06 3.00 3.93
CA THR A 226 14.69 3.07 4.44
C THR A 226 14.68 3.86 5.74
N LEU A 227 13.96 5.01 5.74
CA LEU A 227 13.91 5.92 6.86
C LEU A 227 12.50 6.02 7.47
N LEU A 228 12.44 6.12 8.78
CA LEU A 228 11.41 6.82 9.51
C LEU A 228 11.72 8.31 9.38
N CYS A 229 11.06 8.95 8.42
CA CYS A 229 11.36 10.31 8.02
C CYS A 229 10.49 11.30 8.80
N TYR A 230 11.11 12.27 9.42
CA TYR A 230 10.46 13.35 10.17
C TYR A 230 10.91 14.76 9.70
N GLU A 231 11.73 14.81 8.65
CA GLU A 231 12.20 16.05 8.03
C GLU A 231 12.19 15.94 6.49
N MET A 232 11.87 17.05 5.84
CA MET A 232 12.10 17.27 4.41
C MET A 232 12.80 18.61 4.22
N TYR A 233 13.77 18.67 3.30
CA TYR A 233 14.56 19.88 3.00
C TYR A 233 15.18 20.53 4.25
N ASP A 234 15.64 19.69 5.19
CA ASP A 234 16.23 20.10 6.46
C ASP A 234 15.27 20.88 7.39
N GLN A 235 13.96 20.78 7.17
CA GLN A 235 12.91 21.33 7.99
C GLN A 235 12.01 20.21 8.52
N PRO A 236 11.32 20.39 9.64
CA PRO A 236 10.28 19.45 10.07
C PRO A 236 9.28 19.22 8.93
N LEU A 237 8.75 17.98 8.84
CA LEU A 237 7.70 17.69 7.87
C LEU A 237 6.52 18.65 8.03
N THR A 238 5.97 19.08 6.92
CA THR A 238 4.66 19.74 6.92
C THR A 238 3.54 18.71 6.97
N ARG A 239 2.34 19.17 7.29
CA ARG A 239 1.14 18.31 7.32
C ARG A 239 0.93 17.60 5.98
N GLU A 240 0.99 18.32 4.89
CA GLU A 240 0.76 17.82 3.52
C GLU A 240 1.79 16.75 3.13
N HIS A 241 2.98 16.81 3.70
CA HIS A 241 4.06 15.87 3.42
C HIS A 241 4.18 14.73 4.44
N GLY A 242 3.19 14.58 5.34
CA GLY A 242 3.07 13.42 6.19
C GLY A 242 3.64 13.58 7.61
N ALA A 243 3.63 14.82 8.15
CA ALA A 243 3.98 15.03 9.55
C ALA A 243 3.06 14.21 10.47
N PRO A 244 3.55 13.80 11.67
CA PRO A 244 4.90 14.05 12.17
C PRO A 244 5.91 12.99 11.73
N LEU A 245 5.47 11.86 11.14
CA LEU A 245 6.32 10.75 10.71
C LEU A 245 5.78 10.09 9.44
N ARG A 246 6.69 9.82 8.51
CA ARG A 246 6.40 9.08 7.28
C ARG A 246 7.50 8.07 6.97
N LEU A 247 7.23 7.14 6.04
CA LEU A 247 8.27 6.33 5.41
C LEU A 247 8.95 7.10 4.26
N ASN A 248 10.27 6.93 4.15
CA ASN A 248 11.00 7.17 2.91
C ASN A 248 11.70 5.88 2.49
N VAL A 249 11.30 5.33 1.36
CA VAL A 249 11.74 4.02 0.85
C VAL A 249 12.16 4.20 -0.61
N PRO A 250 13.37 4.73 -0.88
CA PRO A 250 13.77 5.14 -2.23
C PRO A 250 13.96 3.98 -3.21
N THR A 251 13.99 2.75 -2.74
CA THR A 251 14.01 1.53 -3.57
C THR A 251 12.63 1.07 -4.01
N LYS A 252 11.58 1.81 -3.64
CA LYS A 252 10.17 1.49 -3.93
C LYS A 252 9.44 2.68 -4.50
N VAL A 253 8.38 2.40 -5.24
CA VAL A 253 7.46 3.41 -5.77
C VAL A 253 6.71 4.13 -4.63
N GLY A 254 6.18 5.30 -4.92
CA GLY A 254 5.64 6.27 -3.96
C GLY A 254 4.56 5.73 -3.03
N TYR A 255 3.70 4.82 -3.48
CA TYR A 255 2.67 4.28 -2.60
C TYR A 255 3.23 3.43 -1.43
N LYS A 256 4.45 2.88 -1.56
CA LYS A 256 5.16 2.25 -0.44
C LYS A 256 5.70 3.24 0.59
N GLN A 257 5.58 4.54 0.36
CA GLN A 257 6.13 5.59 1.21
C GLN A 257 5.02 6.24 2.06
N ALA A 258 4.35 5.42 2.88
CA ALA A 258 3.23 5.80 3.73
C ALA A 258 3.50 7.06 4.56
N LYS A 259 2.50 7.93 4.66
CA LYS A 259 2.50 9.19 5.42
C LYS A 259 1.66 9.04 6.70
N TYR A 260 1.84 9.95 7.64
CA TYR A 260 1.03 10.02 8.88
C TYR A 260 1.03 8.73 9.70
N LEU A 261 2.18 8.08 9.84
CA LEU A 261 2.28 6.80 10.53
C LEU A 261 1.71 6.87 11.95
N THR A 262 0.85 5.92 12.31
CA THR A 262 0.25 5.76 13.63
C THR A 262 0.64 4.45 14.29
N ASP A 263 0.89 3.42 13.49
CA ASP A 263 1.29 2.12 14.00
C ASP A 263 2.32 1.44 13.10
N LEU A 264 3.07 0.52 13.72
CA LEU A 264 4.03 -0.36 13.08
C LEU A 264 3.98 -1.73 13.74
N LYS A 265 3.78 -2.78 12.94
CA LYS A 265 3.71 -4.16 13.43
C LYS A 265 4.69 -5.04 12.68
N VAL A 266 5.50 -5.79 13.41
CA VAL A 266 6.38 -6.84 12.86
C VAL A 266 5.62 -8.16 12.81
N THR A 267 5.54 -8.82 11.64
CA THR A 267 4.65 -9.98 11.46
C THR A 267 5.12 -10.95 10.39
N ASN A 268 4.65 -12.19 10.49
CA ASN A 268 4.82 -13.22 9.45
C ASN A 268 3.58 -13.39 8.57
N VAL A 269 2.46 -12.77 8.95
CA VAL A 269 1.16 -12.89 8.27
C VAL A 269 0.69 -11.50 7.90
N LEU A 270 0.26 -11.34 6.66
CA LEU A 270 -0.39 -10.12 6.19
C LEU A 270 -1.90 -10.38 6.13
N ASP A 271 -2.66 -9.69 6.97
CA ASP A 271 -4.12 -9.65 6.89
C ASP A 271 -4.55 -8.81 5.66
N ARG A 272 -3.80 -7.74 5.39
CA ARG A 272 -3.90 -6.86 4.22
C ARG A 272 -2.49 -6.56 3.72
N VAL A 273 -2.32 -6.47 2.40
CA VAL A 273 -0.97 -6.23 1.82
C VAL A 273 -0.63 -4.75 1.83
N GLY A 274 -1.54 -3.92 1.34
CA GLY A 274 -1.44 -2.48 1.24
C GLY A 274 -2.66 -1.95 0.52
N TYR A 275 -2.94 -0.65 0.64
CA TYR A 275 -4.14 -0.06 0.04
C TYR A 275 -4.19 -0.26 -1.49
N TRP A 276 -3.09 0.03 -2.18
CA TRP A 276 -3.03 -0.12 -3.63
C TRP A 276 -2.87 -1.56 -4.08
N GLU A 277 -2.19 -2.38 -3.29
CA GLU A 277 -2.03 -3.81 -3.56
C GLU A 277 -3.36 -4.56 -3.49
N ASP A 278 -4.22 -4.20 -2.54
CA ASP A 278 -5.58 -4.75 -2.45
C ASP A 278 -6.43 -4.38 -3.67
N GLN A 279 -6.03 -3.33 -4.41
CA GLN A 279 -6.60 -2.93 -5.69
C GLN A 279 -5.86 -3.52 -6.91
N GLY A 280 -4.90 -4.44 -6.72
CA GLY A 280 -4.23 -5.18 -7.78
C GLY A 280 -2.86 -4.63 -8.19
N TYR A 281 -2.28 -3.70 -7.43
CA TYR A 281 -0.89 -3.29 -7.62
C TYR A 281 0.09 -4.31 -7.05
N SER A 282 1.36 -4.22 -7.44
CA SER A 282 2.41 -5.15 -7.02
C SER A 282 2.74 -4.99 -5.53
N GLY A 283 2.80 -6.09 -4.79
CA GLY A 283 3.18 -6.07 -3.37
C GLY A 283 4.65 -5.76 -3.12
N PHE A 284 5.52 -6.00 -4.09
CA PHE A 284 6.95 -5.75 -3.94
C PHE A 284 7.41 -4.43 -4.56
N TYR A 285 6.97 -4.08 -5.71
CA TYR A 285 7.32 -2.98 -6.61
C TYR A 285 8.67 -2.28 -6.32
N GLY A 286 9.76 -2.96 -6.71
CA GLY A 286 11.13 -2.42 -6.65
C GLY A 286 11.43 -1.48 -7.82
N LEU A 287 12.28 -0.49 -7.58
CA LEU A 287 12.85 0.43 -8.58
C LEU A 287 14.23 -0.03 -9.01
#